data_12faad380d65210d06a096f4877f8add
#
_entry.id   12faad380d65210d06a096f4877f8add
#
_cell.length_a   1.000
_cell.length_b   1.000
_cell.length_c   1.000
_cell.angle_alpha   90.00
_cell.angle_beta   90.00
_cell.angle_gamma   90.00
#
_symmetry.space_group_name_H-M   'P 1'
#
loop_
_entity.id
_entity.type
_entity.pdbx_description
1 polymer ?
#
loop_
_entity_poly.entity_id
_entity_poly.type
_entity_poly.pdbx_seq_one_letter_code
_entity_poly.pdbx_strand_id
1 'polypeptide(L)'
;MAKAKRKAKAIRAKASKSNKRPAAHTKTRPKTRKPQRFTVSHHREEDFDQGLRAYSAYRDLGIAPATGGMVQAHVIRMTKPFTTEEVAIPHYHDVDFQMVYVLKGWFQSEFEGEGVHTFHAGSCWIQPPGIKHTVRGYSDDCELLEIVLPADFKTVTLA
;
A
#
# COMPACT_ATOMS: atom_id res chain seq x y z
N MET A 1 -59.05 -52.63 -21.08
CA MET A 1 -57.88 -52.81 -21.96
C MET A 1 -57.94 -51.84 -23.13
N ALA A 2 -57.24 -50.76 -23.18
CA ALA A 2 -56.87 -50.05 -24.38
C ALA A 2 -56.00 -48.83 -23.98
N LYS A 3 -54.76 -48.84 -24.33
CA LYS A 3 -53.79 -47.77 -24.10
C LYS A 3 -54.02 -46.60 -25.07
N ALA A 4 -54.33 -45.40 -24.55
CA ALA A 4 -54.36 -44.19 -25.35
C ALA A 4 -52.98 -43.48 -25.26
N LYS A 5 -52.22 -43.45 -26.35
CA LYS A 5 -51.00 -42.67 -26.52
C LYS A 5 -51.36 -41.21 -26.83
N ARG A 6 -51.01 -40.29 -25.93
CA ARG A 6 -51.03 -38.84 -26.23
C ARG A 6 -49.64 -38.41 -26.74
N LYS A 7 -49.60 -37.90 -27.98
CA LYS A 7 -48.44 -37.26 -28.61
C LYS A 7 -48.28 -35.84 -28.06
N ALA A 8 -47.15 -35.56 -27.43
CA ALA A 8 -46.79 -34.19 -27.09
C ALA A 8 -46.14 -33.51 -28.30
N LYS A 9 -46.67 -32.32 -28.66
CA LYS A 9 -46.23 -31.50 -29.77
C LYS A 9 -45.15 -30.52 -29.22
N ALA A 10 -43.91 -30.69 -29.64
CA ALA A 10 -42.80 -29.80 -29.24
C ALA A 10 -42.91 -28.45 -29.98
N ILE A 11 -43.05 -27.38 -29.21
CA ILE A 11 -42.97 -25.99 -29.70
C ILE A 11 -41.52 -25.55 -29.69
N ARG A 12 -40.96 -25.33 -30.88
CA ARG A 12 -39.59 -24.89 -31.10
C ARG A 12 -39.55 -23.37 -30.99
N ALA A 13 -39.07 -22.84 -29.84
CA ALA A 13 -38.77 -21.41 -29.69
C ALA A 13 -37.51 -21.02 -30.44
N LYS A 14 -37.61 -20.07 -31.38
CA LYS A 14 -36.50 -19.46 -32.07
C LYS A 14 -35.82 -18.48 -31.11
N ALA A 15 -34.59 -18.79 -30.68
CA ALA A 15 -33.75 -17.86 -29.95
C ALA A 15 -33.13 -16.84 -30.92
N SER A 16 -33.53 -15.58 -30.77
CA SER A 16 -32.92 -14.43 -31.45
C SER A 16 -31.55 -14.17 -30.80
N LYS A 17 -30.45 -14.38 -31.51
CA LYS A 17 -29.10 -13.99 -31.09
C LYS A 17 -28.91 -12.51 -31.35
N SER A 18 -29.07 -11.67 -30.32
CA SER A 18 -28.63 -10.28 -30.40
C SER A 18 -27.10 -10.21 -30.26
N ASN A 19 -26.47 -9.90 -31.37
CA ASN A 19 -25.03 -9.74 -31.48
C ASN A 19 -24.66 -8.33 -30.96
N LYS A 20 -24.54 -8.13 -29.62
CA LYS A 20 -23.99 -6.92 -29.04
C LYS A 20 -22.46 -6.99 -29.17
N ARG A 21 -21.90 -6.22 -30.13
CA ARG A 21 -20.47 -5.95 -30.18
C ARG A 21 -20.00 -5.38 -28.83
N PRO A 22 -18.93 -5.90 -28.22
CA PRO A 22 -18.38 -5.28 -27.02
C PRO A 22 -17.89 -3.87 -27.37
N ALA A 23 -18.26 -2.88 -26.54
CA ALA A 23 -17.79 -1.52 -26.66
C ALA A 23 -16.25 -1.52 -26.62
N ALA A 24 -15.64 -0.89 -27.60
CA ALA A 24 -14.20 -0.71 -27.64
C ALA A 24 -13.81 0.11 -26.40
N HIS A 25 -13.07 -0.51 -25.46
CA HIS A 25 -12.39 0.20 -24.41
C HIS A 25 -11.39 1.13 -25.07
N THR A 26 -11.70 2.41 -25.15
CA THR A 26 -10.73 3.46 -25.47
C THR A 26 -9.65 3.41 -24.40
N LYS A 27 -8.53 2.77 -24.72
CA LYS A 27 -7.31 2.84 -23.90
C LYS A 27 -6.89 4.31 -23.91
N THR A 28 -7.22 5.04 -22.85
CA THR A 28 -6.63 6.34 -22.59
C THR A 28 -5.12 6.15 -22.61
N ARG A 29 -4.44 6.84 -23.53
CA ARG A 29 -2.98 6.80 -23.66
C ARG A 29 -2.39 7.22 -22.31
N PRO A 30 -1.59 6.40 -21.64
CA PRO A 30 -1.05 6.76 -20.34
C PRO A 30 -0.23 8.04 -20.49
N LYS A 31 -0.41 9.00 -19.56
CA LYS A 31 0.49 10.15 -19.40
C LYS A 31 1.91 9.62 -19.55
N THR A 32 2.74 10.24 -20.39
CA THR A 32 4.11 9.82 -20.68
C THR A 32 4.86 9.63 -19.35
N ARG A 33 5.06 8.38 -18.95
CA ARG A 33 5.81 8.07 -17.74
C ARG A 33 7.25 8.51 -17.97
N LYS A 34 7.82 9.24 -17.02
CA LYS A 34 9.25 9.53 -17.04
C LYS A 34 10.01 8.20 -17.09
N PRO A 35 11.09 8.10 -17.90
CA PRO A 35 11.86 6.86 -17.98
C PRO A 35 12.45 6.54 -16.60
N GLN A 36 12.33 5.27 -16.21
CA GLN A 36 12.98 4.77 -15.00
C GLN A 36 14.42 4.40 -15.31
N ARG A 37 15.30 4.55 -14.34
CA ARG A 37 16.71 4.20 -14.42
C ARG A 37 17.02 3.04 -13.49
N PHE A 38 17.89 2.15 -13.93
CA PHE A 38 18.44 1.13 -13.05
C PHE A 38 19.17 1.81 -11.88
N THR A 39 18.90 1.36 -10.65
CA THR A 39 19.59 1.82 -9.44
C THR A 39 19.78 0.65 -8.47
N VAL A 40 20.80 0.73 -7.65
CA VAL A 40 21.10 -0.22 -6.57
C VAL A 40 21.42 0.57 -5.31
N SER A 41 20.86 0.17 -4.19
CA SER A 41 21.19 0.68 -2.87
C SER A 41 21.73 -0.48 -2.03
N HIS A 42 23.03 -0.55 -1.86
CA HIS A 42 23.63 -1.50 -0.92
C HIS A 42 23.48 -0.98 0.51
N HIS A 43 23.32 -1.91 1.47
CA HIS A 43 23.22 -1.54 2.87
C HIS A 43 24.56 -0.97 3.37
N ARG A 44 24.49 0.19 4.03
CA ARG A 44 25.58 0.80 4.77
C ARG A 44 25.01 1.49 5.99
N GLU A 45 25.64 1.34 7.15
CA GLU A 45 25.17 1.94 8.40
C GLU A 45 25.23 3.48 8.36
N GLU A 46 26.23 4.03 7.70
CA GLU A 46 26.41 5.46 7.52
C GLU A 46 25.36 6.15 6.64
N ASP A 47 24.52 5.38 5.93
CA ASP A 47 23.44 5.91 5.09
C ASP A 47 22.15 6.20 5.88
N PHE A 48 22.13 5.94 7.18
CA PHE A 48 21.00 6.29 8.04
C PHE A 48 21.13 7.70 8.57
N ASP A 49 20.25 8.59 8.11
CA ASP A 49 20.18 9.98 8.54
C ASP A 49 19.02 10.21 9.50
N GLN A 50 19.14 11.24 10.35
CA GLN A 50 18.05 11.74 11.16
C GLN A 50 16.94 12.26 10.23
N GLY A 51 15.77 11.64 10.28
CA GLY A 51 14.65 12.02 9.44
C GLY A 51 13.65 12.96 10.14
N LEU A 52 12.39 12.87 9.67
CA LEU A 52 11.28 13.69 10.16
C LEU A 52 11.01 13.52 11.66
N ARG A 53 11.23 12.33 12.21
CA ARG A 53 10.91 11.96 13.58
C ARG A 53 12.18 11.81 14.42
N ALA A 54 12.23 12.46 15.58
CA ALA A 54 13.38 12.42 16.48
C ALA A 54 13.71 11.03 17.05
N TYR A 55 12.74 10.10 16.95
CA TYR A 55 12.87 8.73 17.46
C TYR A 55 13.21 7.70 16.36
N SER A 56 13.46 8.14 15.13
CA SER A 56 13.77 7.25 14.01
C SER A 56 14.83 7.83 13.08
N ALA A 57 15.58 6.95 12.44
CA ALA A 57 16.51 7.26 11.36
C ALA A 57 16.00 6.65 10.04
N TYR A 58 16.36 7.27 8.93
CA TYR A 58 15.87 6.91 7.60
C TYR A 58 17.03 6.65 6.66
N ARG A 59 16.98 5.56 5.94
CA ARG A 59 17.91 5.26 4.85
C ARG A 59 17.15 5.31 3.52
N ASP A 60 17.38 6.34 2.71
CA ASP A 60 16.83 6.47 1.36
C ASP A 60 17.43 5.40 0.44
N LEU A 61 16.59 4.70 -0.31
CA LEU A 61 17.01 3.67 -1.25
C LEU A 61 17.26 4.20 -2.67
N GLY A 62 17.16 5.52 -2.89
CA GLY A 62 17.44 6.15 -4.18
C GLY A 62 16.37 5.85 -5.26
N ILE A 63 15.19 5.42 -4.86
CA ILE A 63 14.12 5.03 -5.79
C ILE A 63 13.43 6.26 -6.39
N ALA A 64 13.25 7.34 -5.61
CA ALA A 64 12.59 8.54 -6.09
C ALA A 64 13.30 9.17 -7.31
N PRO A 65 14.60 9.46 -7.30
CA PRO A 65 15.29 9.97 -8.48
C PRO A 65 15.36 8.96 -9.64
N ALA A 66 15.42 7.66 -9.34
CA ALA A 66 15.44 6.61 -10.36
C ALA A 66 14.11 6.46 -11.09
N THR A 67 13.00 6.82 -10.45
CA THR A 67 11.63 6.75 -11.01
C THR A 67 11.07 8.10 -11.44
N GLY A 68 11.89 9.17 -11.36
CA GLY A 68 11.46 10.53 -11.67
C GLY A 68 10.40 11.07 -10.73
N GLY A 69 10.44 10.69 -9.45
CA GLY A 69 9.53 11.14 -8.39
C GLY A 69 8.24 10.31 -8.29
N MET A 70 8.18 9.15 -8.97
CA MET A 70 6.98 8.31 -8.90
C MET A 70 6.87 7.57 -7.58
N VAL A 71 7.99 7.02 -7.06
CA VAL A 71 8.01 6.17 -5.87
C VAL A 71 9.10 6.65 -4.92
N GLN A 72 8.79 6.81 -3.65
CA GLN A 72 9.74 6.85 -2.55
C GLN A 72 9.84 5.47 -1.92
N ALA A 73 11.05 5.02 -1.62
CA ALA A 73 11.28 3.85 -0.79
C ALA A 73 12.43 4.11 0.18
N HIS A 74 12.23 3.82 1.44
CA HIS A 74 13.24 3.99 2.48
C HIS A 74 13.10 2.93 3.57
N VAL A 75 14.21 2.69 4.28
CA VAL A 75 14.20 1.91 5.52
C VAL A 75 14.09 2.89 6.68
N ILE A 76 13.16 2.63 7.58
CA ILE A 76 12.96 3.36 8.83
C ILE A 76 13.48 2.48 9.95
N ARG A 77 14.41 2.99 10.76
CA ARG A 77 14.94 2.32 11.96
C ARG A 77 14.52 3.10 13.19
N MET A 78 13.96 2.43 14.19
CA MET A 78 13.68 3.05 15.48
C MET A 78 15.01 3.20 16.24
N THR A 79 15.28 4.42 16.74
CA THR A 79 16.53 4.79 17.39
C THR A 79 16.38 5.12 18.86
N LYS A 80 15.12 5.22 19.34
CA LYS A 80 14.76 5.44 20.74
C LYS A 80 13.66 4.50 21.15
N PRO A 81 13.55 4.15 22.46
CA PRO A 81 12.40 3.44 22.98
C PRO A 81 11.08 4.18 22.70
N PHE A 82 10.01 3.42 22.58
CA PHE A 82 8.67 4.00 22.43
C PHE A 82 8.25 4.80 23.68
N THR A 83 7.78 6.02 23.44
CA THR A 83 7.04 6.82 24.45
C THR A 83 5.76 7.33 23.82
N THR A 84 4.69 7.38 24.60
CA THR A 84 3.38 7.85 24.11
C THR A 84 3.45 9.32 23.68
N GLU A 85 4.17 10.13 24.43
CA GLU A 85 4.24 11.58 24.26
C GLU A 85 4.95 11.98 22.98
N GLU A 86 6.02 11.26 22.61
CA GLU A 86 6.80 11.59 21.41
C GLU A 86 6.27 10.89 20.16
N VAL A 87 5.74 9.67 20.30
CA VAL A 87 5.49 8.77 19.17
C VAL A 87 4.01 8.65 18.82
N ALA A 88 3.10 8.59 19.83
CA ALA A 88 1.70 8.32 19.59
C ALA A 88 0.92 9.56 19.09
N ILE A 89 1.46 10.23 18.09
CA ILE A 89 0.84 11.40 17.46
C ILE A 89 -0.05 10.94 16.30
N PRO A 90 -1.39 11.15 16.39
CA PRO A 90 -2.29 10.79 15.31
C PRO A 90 -1.99 11.57 14.04
N HIS A 91 -1.95 10.90 12.90
CA HIS A 91 -1.68 11.52 11.61
C HIS A 91 -2.23 10.67 10.45
N TYR A 92 -2.16 11.22 9.24
CA TYR A 92 -2.37 10.51 8.00
C TYR A 92 -1.40 10.99 6.93
N HIS A 93 -1.29 10.24 5.84
CA HIS A 93 -0.49 10.60 4.68
C HIS A 93 -1.37 10.90 3.48
N ASP A 94 -1.05 12.02 2.78
CA ASP A 94 -1.67 12.39 1.51
C ASP A 94 -0.90 11.70 0.38
N VAL A 95 -1.33 10.48 0.07
CA VAL A 95 -0.65 9.55 -0.83
C VAL A 95 -1.65 8.87 -1.77
N ASP A 96 -1.17 8.34 -2.90
CA ASP A 96 -1.94 7.47 -3.77
C ASP A 96 -1.80 5.99 -3.36
N PHE A 97 -0.66 5.66 -2.75
CA PHE A 97 -0.34 4.32 -2.26
C PHE A 97 0.72 4.39 -1.17
N GLN A 98 0.56 3.58 -0.14
CA GLN A 98 1.58 3.35 0.89
C GLN A 98 1.55 1.91 1.34
N MET A 99 2.72 1.27 1.35
CA MET A 99 2.92 -0.07 1.88
C MET A 99 4.07 -0.04 2.88
N VAL A 100 3.90 -0.76 3.99
CA VAL A 100 4.95 -0.95 4.99
C VAL A 100 5.20 -2.45 5.17
N TYR A 101 6.46 -2.83 5.28
CA TYR A 101 6.92 -4.19 5.55
C TYR A 101 7.85 -4.19 6.75
N VAL A 102 7.64 -5.07 7.72
CA VAL A 102 8.52 -5.21 8.90
C VAL A 102 9.74 -6.04 8.52
N LEU A 103 10.90 -5.41 8.51
CA LEU A 103 12.18 -6.08 8.24
C LEU A 103 12.72 -6.78 9.48
N LYS A 104 12.56 -6.14 10.67
CA LYS A 104 13.09 -6.63 11.95
C LYS A 104 12.21 -6.20 13.11
N GLY A 105 12.19 -7.00 14.18
CA GLY A 105 11.41 -6.72 15.39
C GLY A 105 9.91 -6.79 15.19
N TRP A 106 9.19 -5.88 15.85
CA TRP A 106 7.75 -5.74 15.72
C TRP A 106 7.33 -4.27 15.76
N PHE A 107 6.17 -3.98 15.16
CA PHE A 107 5.56 -2.67 15.10
C PHE A 107 4.05 -2.78 15.40
N GLN A 108 3.50 -1.84 16.15
CA GLN A 108 2.08 -1.79 16.47
C GLN A 108 1.51 -0.43 16.12
N SER A 109 0.37 -0.42 15.45
CA SER A 109 -0.35 0.80 15.11
C SER A 109 -1.85 0.57 15.20
N GLU A 110 -2.57 1.64 15.51
CA GLU A 110 -4.03 1.72 15.46
C GLU A 110 -4.43 2.48 14.20
N PHE A 111 -5.40 1.94 13.48
CA PHE A 111 -5.93 2.52 12.24
C PHE A 111 -7.42 2.82 12.40
N GLU A 112 -7.86 3.95 11.86
CA GLU A 112 -9.25 4.37 11.89
C GLU A 112 -10.15 3.31 11.22
N GLY A 113 -11.11 2.78 11.98
CA GLY A 113 -12.05 1.76 11.52
C GLY A 113 -11.54 0.31 11.56
N GLU A 114 -10.23 0.09 11.70
CA GLU A 114 -9.62 -1.25 11.70
C GLU A 114 -9.12 -1.67 13.09
N GLY A 115 -8.91 -0.70 14.01
CA GLY A 115 -8.40 -0.95 15.35
C GLY A 115 -6.88 -1.12 15.43
N VAL A 116 -6.41 -1.81 16.47
CA VAL A 116 -4.99 -2.00 16.78
C VAL A 116 -4.48 -3.29 16.16
N HIS A 117 -3.38 -3.18 15.41
CA HIS A 117 -2.69 -4.32 14.81
C HIS A 117 -1.23 -4.36 15.23
N THR A 118 -0.72 -5.57 15.49
CA THR A 118 0.70 -5.82 15.76
C THR A 118 1.28 -6.60 14.59
N PHE A 119 2.36 -6.08 14.02
CA PHE A 119 3.06 -6.64 12.87
C PHE A 119 4.45 -7.10 13.30
N HIS A 120 4.78 -8.36 13.08
CA HIS A 120 6.10 -8.92 13.33
C HIS A 120 6.93 -8.96 12.04
N ALA A 121 8.24 -9.16 12.18
CA ALA A 121 9.14 -9.32 11.02
C ALA A 121 8.55 -10.31 10.00
N GLY A 122 8.55 -9.90 8.71
CA GLY A 122 7.90 -10.63 7.62
C GLY A 122 6.46 -10.21 7.32
N SER A 123 5.82 -9.41 8.19
CA SER A 123 4.47 -8.89 7.94
C SER A 123 4.51 -7.66 7.04
N CYS A 124 3.45 -7.46 6.26
CA CYS A 124 3.23 -6.21 5.53
C CYS A 124 1.77 -5.79 5.58
N TRP A 125 1.54 -4.49 5.35
CA TRP A 125 0.19 -3.93 5.22
C TRP A 125 0.19 -2.76 4.26
N ILE A 126 -1.01 -2.43 3.77
CA ILE A 126 -1.27 -1.20 3.03
C ILE A 126 -1.94 -0.21 3.97
N GLN A 127 -1.48 1.03 3.93
CA GLN A 127 -2.16 2.17 4.52
C GLN A 127 -2.93 2.89 3.41
N PRO A 128 -4.28 2.74 3.33
CA PRO A 128 -5.07 3.44 2.33
C PRO A 128 -4.88 4.96 2.41
N PRO A 129 -4.99 5.68 1.29
CA PRO A 129 -4.88 7.14 1.27
C PRO A 129 -5.75 7.81 2.32
N GLY A 130 -5.15 8.67 3.15
CA GLY A 130 -5.84 9.43 4.17
C GLY A 130 -6.30 8.65 5.41
N ILE A 131 -6.01 7.35 5.53
CA ILE A 131 -6.35 6.59 6.76
C ILE A 131 -5.61 7.19 7.95
N LYS A 132 -6.36 7.61 8.96
CA LYS A 132 -5.78 8.11 10.20
C LYS A 132 -5.23 6.94 11.00
N HIS A 133 -4.04 7.13 11.51
CA HIS A 133 -3.39 6.09 12.31
C HIS A 133 -2.49 6.70 13.39
N THR A 134 -2.18 5.86 14.38
CA THR A 134 -1.38 6.23 15.54
C THR A 134 -0.47 5.06 15.88
N VAL A 135 0.83 5.31 15.96
CA VAL A 135 1.79 4.31 16.44
C VAL A 135 1.52 4.01 17.90
N ARG A 136 1.40 2.74 18.26
CA ARG A 136 1.09 2.28 19.62
C ARG A 136 2.24 1.55 20.30
N GLY A 137 3.27 1.19 19.53
CA GLY A 137 4.47 0.53 20.05
C GLY A 137 5.37 0.00 18.98
N TYR A 138 6.59 -0.33 19.36
CA TYR A 138 7.56 -1.05 18.53
C TYR A 138 8.68 -1.62 19.41
N SER A 139 9.42 -2.63 18.90
CA SER A 139 10.60 -3.14 19.57
C SER A 139 11.81 -2.21 19.35
N ASP A 140 12.77 -2.24 20.27
CA ASP A 140 13.99 -1.41 20.19
C ASP A 140 14.81 -1.66 18.93
N ASP A 141 14.68 -2.85 18.33
CA ASP A 141 15.36 -3.23 17.10
C ASP A 141 14.48 -3.15 15.85
N CYS A 142 13.35 -2.45 15.92
CA CYS A 142 12.37 -2.37 14.83
C CYS A 142 12.94 -1.67 13.60
N GLU A 143 12.86 -2.35 12.46
CA GLU A 143 13.13 -1.79 11.13
C GLU A 143 11.97 -2.07 10.19
N LEU A 144 11.60 -1.05 9.42
CA LEU A 144 10.51 -1.08 8.46
C LEU A 144 11.03 -0.70 7.08
N LEU A 145 10.54 -1.36 6.03
CA LEU A 145 10.59 -0.84 4.66
C LEU A 145 9.28 -0.14 4.36
N GLU A 146 9.34 1.13 4.00
CA GLU A 146 8.18 1.89 3.55
C GLU A 146 8.31 2.23 2.07
N ILE A 147 7.21 2.03 1.32
CA ILE A 147 7.09 2.37 -0.11
C ILE A 147 5.87 3.26 -0.28
N VAL A 148 6.07 4.45 -0.87
CA VAL A 148 5.05 5.49 -0.99
C VAL A 148 4.98 6.03 -2.42
N LEU A 149 3.77 6.32 -2.89
CA LEU A 149 3.50 7.00 -4.15
C LEU A 149 2.52 8.17 -3.90
N PRO A 150 2.77 9.36 -4.48
CA PRO A 150 4.03 9.79 -5.13
C PRO A 150 5.18 9.91 -4.12
N ALA A 151 6.40 10.08 -4.62
CA ALA A 151 7.58 10.26 -3.76
C ALA A 151 7.52 11.57 -2.95
N ASP A 152 6.92 12.61 -3.50
CA ASP A 152 6.64 13.87 -2.82
C ASP A 152 5.23 13.81 -2.24
N PHE A 153 5.15 13.49 -0.96
CA PHE A 153 3.88 13.36 -0.22
C PHE A 153 3.90 14.18 1.07
N LYS A 154 2.74 14.40 1.66
CA LYS A 154 2.59 15.14 2.91
C LYS A 154 2.11 14.24 4.03
N THR A 155 2.70 14.42 5.21
CA THR A 155 2.18 13.90 6.48
C THR A 155 1.37 14.99 7.16
N VAL A 156 0.12 14.71 7.49
CA VAL A 156 -0.79 15.65 8.17
C VAL A 156 -1.00 15.17 9.60
N THR A 157 -0.47 15.94 10.54
CA THR A 157 -0.67 15.69 11.98
C THR A 157 -2.07 16.16 12.38
N LEU A 158 -2.75 15.35 13.17
CA LEU A 158 -4.07 15.67 13.73
C LEU A 158 -3.90 16.29 15.13
N ALA A 159 -4.72 17.31 15.41
CA ALA A 159 -4.74 17.97 16.71
C ALA A 159 -5.45 17.12 17.76
#